data_0d4c13a95128eede2c9130c551c9716e
#
_entry.id   0d4c13a95128eede2c9130c551c9716e
#
_cell.length_a   1.000
_cell.length_b   1.000
_cell.length_c   1.000
_cell.angle_alpha   90.00
_cell.angle_beta   90.00
_cell.angle_gamma   90.00
#
_symmetry.space_group_name_H-M   'P 1'
#
loop_
_entity.id
_entity.type
_entity.pdbx_description
1 polymer ?
#
loop_
_entity_poly.entity_id
_entity_poly.type
_entity_poly.pdbx_seq_one_letter_code
_entity_poly.pdbx_strand_id
1 'polypeptide(L)'
;MTTIVLVRKNNDVVVASDGQVSMGNTIIKSTANKVRRIEKRNVIAGFAGSTADALTLFERLEAKLEKHAGNLTRAAVELAKDWRTDRYLRRLEALMAIGDKEKSFIISGTGDVLEPEGDVIGIGSGGNYALAAAKVLIDTELSAEEVAKKAIQVASDICVFTNNNIQIEKI
;
A
#
# COMPACT_ATOMS: atom_id res chain seq x y z
N MET A 1 3.40 -7.36 -10.69
CA MET A 1 2.07 -7.49 -10.08
C MET A 1 2.24 -7.65 -8.59
N THR A 2 1.26 -7.23 -7.78
CA THR A 2 1.46 -6.97 -6.35
C THR A 2 0.14 -7.07 -5.63
N THR A 3 0.17 -7.46 -4.36
CA THR A 3 -0.95 -7.31 -3.42
C THR A 3 -0.50 -6.51 -2.22
N ILE A 4 -1.22 -5.45 -1.92
CA ILE A 4 -1.04 -4.63 -0.71
C ILE A 4 -2.36 -4.62 0.05
N VAL A 5 -2.30 -4.76 1.35
CA VAL A 5 -3.42 -4.50 2.27
C VAL A 5 -2.97 -3.57 3.39
N LEU A 6 -3.77 -2.55 3.70
CA LEU A 6 -3.59 -1.71 4.87
C LEU A 6 -4.77 -1.91 5.80
N VAL A 7 -4.50 -2.13 7.08
CA VAL A 7 -5.50 -2.40 8.12
C VAL A 7 -5.29 -1.46 9.28
N ARG A 8 -6.34 -0.79 9.68
CA ARG A 8 -6.41 0.07 10.88
C ARG A 8 -7.31 -0.59 11.91
N LYS A 9 -6.79 -0.91 13.08
CA LYS A 9 -7.58 -1.52 14.16
C LYS A 9 -6.93 -1.29 15.52
N ASN A 10 -7.71 -0.88 16.53
CA ASN A 10 -7.27 -0.73 17.92
C ASN A 10 -6.01 0.13 18.10
N ASN A 11 -5.96 1.29 17.44
CA ASN A 11 -4.81 2.20 17.39
C ASN A 11 -3.56 1.67 16.65
N ASP A 12 -3.59 0.47 16.13
CA ASP A 12 -2.55 -0.04 15.24
C ASP A 12 -2.91 0.25 13.78
N VAL A 13 -1.92 0.64 13.00
CA VAL A 13 -2.02 0.75 11.55
C VAL A 13 -0.94 -0.14 10.93
N VAL A 14 -1.37 -1.06 10.10
CA VAL A 14 -0.50 -2.08 9.51
C VAL A 14 -0.64 -2.06 8.00
N VAL A 15 0.47 -2.03 7.28
CA VAL A 15 0.50 -2.30 5.85
C VAL A 15 1.26 -3.60 5.61
N ALA A 16 0.66 -4.49 4.83
CA ALA A 16 1.27 -5.76 4.45
C ALA A 16 1.30 -5.91 2.93
N SER A 17 2.32 -6.60 2.43
CA SER A 17 2.44 -6.98 1.02
C SER A 17 2.85 -8.43 0.87
N ASP A 18 2.56 -9.00 -0.30
CA ASP A 18 3.26 -10.17 -0.80
C ASP A 18 4.68 -9.81 -1.27
N GLY A 19 5.50 -10.80 -1.56
CA GLY A 19 6.88 -10.62 -2.04
C GLY A 19 7.12 -10.95 -3.52
N GLN A 20 6.08 -11.28 -4.30
CA GLN A 20 6.25 -11.77 -5.67
C GLN A 20 6.47 -10.65 -6.68
N VAL A 21 7.51 -10.78 -7.49
CA VAL A 21 7.72 -10.02 -8.73
C VAL A 21 7.64 -10.98 -9.90
N SER A 22 6.71 -10.75 -10.82
CA SER A 22 6.48 -11.56 -12.01
C SER A 22 6.72 -10.75 -13.28
N MET A 23 7.27 -11.41 -14.30
CA MET A 23 7.39 -10.88 -15.65
C MET A 23 6.66 -11.85 -16.58
N GLY A 24 5.49 -11.45 -17.10
CA GLY A 24 4.58 -12.36 -17.78
C GLY A 24 4.20 -13.52 -16.86
N ASN A 25 4.47 -14.74 -17.30
CA ASN A 25 4.18 -15.96 -16.56
C ASN A 25 5.36 -16.50 -15.72
N THR A 26 6.43 -15.71 -15.58
CA THR A 26 7.64 -16.13 -14.86
C THR A 26 7.79 -15.34 -13.55
N ILE A 27 8.04 -16.05 -12.45
CA ILE A 27 8.39 -15.45 -11.16
C ILE A 27 9.89 -15.12 -11.20
N ILE A 28 10.21 -13.82 -11.09
CA ILE A 28 11.59 -13.32 -11.12
C ILE A 28 12.15 -13.21 -9.70
N LYS A 29 11.30 -12.85 -8.72
CA LYS A 29 11.69 -12.71 -7.32
C LYS A 29 10.49 -13.04 -6.42
N SER A 30 10.77 -13.69 -5.29
CA SER A 30 9.73 -14.11 -4.34
C SER A 30 9.75 -13.33 -3.03
N THR A 31 10.74 -12.47 -2.80
CA THR A 31 11.01 -11.79 -1.52
C THR A 31 11.20 -10.29 -1.68
N ALA A 32 10.45 -9.67 -2.61
CA ALA A 32 10.50 -8.22 -2.80
C ALA A 32 9.80 -7.50 -1.63
N ASN A 33 10.38 -6.40 -1.19
CA ASN A 33 9.76 -5.51 -0.21
C ASN A 33 9.01 -4.40 -0.94
N LYS A 34 7.69 -4.35 -0.78
CA LYS A 34 6.76 -3.41 -1.44
C LYS A 34 6.10 -2.45 -0.45
N VAL A 35 6.52 -2.52 0.81
CA VAL A 35 6.02 -1.64 1.89
C VAL A 35 7.19 -0.89 2.53
N ARG A 36 6.91 0.31 3.03
CA ARG A 36 7.91 1.14 3.71
C ARG A 36 7.31 1.90 4.87
N ARG A 37 8.16 2.14 5.87
CA ARG A 37 7.90 3.10 6.94
C ARG A 37 8.77 4.34 6.75
N ILE A 38 8.12 5.50 6.84
CA ILE A 38 8.78 6.80 6.88
C ILE A 38 8.91 7.19 8.35
N GLU A 39 10.02 6.80 8.95
CA GLU A 39 10.29 6.84 10.40
C GLU A 39 10.02 8.21 11.03
N LYS A 40 10.60 9.26 10.45
CA LYS A 40 10.51 10.64 10.97
C LYS A 40 9.08 11.19 11.06
N ARG A 41 8.15 10.61 10.33
CA ARG A 41 6.76 11.10 10.21
C ARG A 41 5.72 10.08 10.67
N ASN A 42 6.18 8.90 11.07
CA ASN A 42 5.31 7.80 11.50
C ASN A 42 4.22 7.49 10.47
N VAL A 43 4.61 7.42 9.22
CA VAL A 43 3.77 7.08 8.06
C VAL A 43 4.22 5.75 7.50
N ILE A 44 3.27 4.90 7.15
CA ILE A 44 3.51 3.65 6.41
C ILE A 44 2.91 3.73 5.02
N ALA A 45 3.54 3.08 4.07
CA ALA A 45 3.10 3.09 2.68
C ALA A 45 3.35 1.74 2.00
N GLY A 46 2.44 1.38 1.09
CA GLY A 46 2.57 0.23 0.19
C GLY A 46 2.33 0.65 -1.25
N PHE A 47 3.06 0.05 -2.18
CA PHE A 47 3.03 0.40 -3.59
C PHE A 47 2.72 -0.81 -4.46
N ALA A 48 1.72 -0.67 -5.33
CA ALA A 48 1.34 -1.65 -6.34
C ALA A 48 1.63 -1.10 -7.74
N GLY A 49 2.70 -1.59 -8.38
CA GLY A 49 3.17 -1.16 -9.69
C GLY A 49 4.57 -1.67 -9.99
N SER A 50 5.31 -1.00 -10.87
CA SER A 50 6.71 -1.32 -11.16
C SER A 50 7.61 -0.99 -9.97
N THR A 51 8.53 -1.89 -9.63
CA THR A 51 9.46 -1.70 -8.50
C THR A 51 10.42 -0.52 -8.71
N ALA A 52 10.77 -0.19 -9.95
CA ALA A 52 11.61 0.97 -10.26
C ALA A 52 10.91 2.29 -9.93
N ASP A 53 9.60 2.34 -10.11
CA ASP A 53 8.78 3.53 -9.89
C ASP A 53 8.41 3.72 -8.41
N ALA A 54 8.32 2.61 -7.67
CA ALA A 54 8.01 2.62 -6.25
C ALA A 54 9.00 3.49 -5.46
N LEU A 55 10.30 3.34 -5.71
CA LEU A 55 11.34 4.07 -4.99
C LEU A 55 11.19 5.58 -5.18
N THR A 56 11.02 6.02 -6.42
CA THR A 56 10.82 7.45 -6.74
C THR A 56 9.58 8.03 -6.07
N LEU A 57 8.48 7.28 -6.03
CA LEU A 57 7.25 7.74 -5.40
C LEU A 57 7.35 7.79 -3.88
N PHE A 58 8.05 6.84 -3.25
CA PHE A 58 8.32 6.89 -1.81
C PHE A 58 9.20 8.09 -1.44
N GLU A 59 10.25 8.38 -2.21
CA GLU A 59 11.11 9.56 -2.00
C GLU A 59 10.33 10.87 -2.14
N ARG A 60 9.44 10.95 -3.14
CA ARG A 60 8.58 12.12 -3.32
C ARG A 60 7.56 12.26 -2.20
N LEU A 61 6.97 11.17 -1.71
CA LEU A 61 6.08 11.21 -0.55
C LEU A 61 6.81 11.73 0.68
N GLU A 62 8.00 11.25 0.95
CA GLU A 62 8.82 11.70 2.07
C GLU A 62 9.12 13.20 1.99
N ALA A 63 9.52 13.70 0.82
CA ALA A 63 9.74 15.12 0.58
C ALA A 63 8.49 15.98 0.81
N LYS A 64 7.30 15.50 0.39
CA LYS A 64 6.04 16.20 0.65
C LYS A 64 5.68 16.21 2.13
N LEU A 65 5.92 15.12 2.84
CA LEU A 65 5.69 15.05 4.29
C LEU A 65 6.64 16.00 5.05
N GLU A 66 7.88 16.11 4.63
CA GLU A 66 8.81 17.10 5.22
C GLU A 66 8.34 18.53 4.96
N LYS A 67 7.99 18.85 3.72
CA LYS A 67 7.51 20.18 3.31
C LYS A 67 6.25 20.62 4.09
N HIS A 68 5.38 19.69 4.42
CA HIS A 68 4.09 19.95 5.06
C HIS A 68 4.04 19.55 6.54
N ALA A 69 5.19 19.43 7.18
CA ALA A 69 5.33 19.13 8.62
C ALA A 69 4.58 17.85 9.07
N GLY A 70 4.53 16.81 8.21
CA GLY A 70 3.90 15.55 8.49
C GLY A 70 2.39 15.51 8.24
N ASN A 71 1.78 16.56 7.68
CA ASN A 71 0.37 16.55 7.31
C ASN A 71 0.13 15.59 6.13
N LEU A 72 -0.40 14.40 6.43
CA LEU A 72 -0.57 13.32 5.46
C LEU A 72 -1.53 13.71 4.33
N THR A 73 -2.66 14.33 4.66
CA THR A 73 -3.66 14.76 3.66
C THR A 73 -3.03 15.70 2.65
N ARG A 74 -2.27 16.70 3.12
CA ARG A 74 -1.64 17.67 2.24
C ARG A 74 -0.51 17.05 1.42
N ALA A 75 0.29 16.20 2.02
CA ALA A 75 1.33 15.45 1.31
C ALA A 75 0.74 14.54 0.22
N ALA A 76 -0.36 13.83 0.50
CA ALA A 76 -1.06 12.99 -0.44
C ALA A 76 -1.59 13.78 -1.65
N VAL A 77 -2.27 14.90 -1.40
CA VAL A 77 -2.83 15.76 -2.47
C VAL A 77 -1.71 16.36 -3.34
N GLU A 78 -0.63 16.84 -2.73
CA GLU A 78 0.51 17.38 -3.47
C GLU A 78 1.25 16.32 -4.28
N LEU A 79 1.40 15.10 -3.73
CA LEU A 79 1.97 13.97 -4.46
C LEU A 79 1.10 13.58 -5.66
N ALA A 80 -0.22 13.51 -5.48
CA ALA A 80 -1.15 13.18 -6.56
C ALA A 80 -1.10 14.22 -7.70
N LYS A 81 -1.01 15.51 -7.37
CA LYS A 81 -0.82 16.58 -8.37
C LYS A 81 0.48 16.41 -9.15
N ASP A 82 1.60 16.16 -8.44
CA ASP A 82 2.88 15.93 -9.08
C ASP A 82 2.82 14.68 -9.98
N TRP A 83 2.24 13.60 -9.49
CA TRP A 83 2.10 12.35 -10.24
C TRP A 83 1.33 12.55 -11.54
N ARG A 84 0.19 13.22 -11.47
CA ARG A 84 -0.63 13.53 -12.63
C ARG A 84 0.05 14.45 -13.65
N THR A 85 0.82 15.44 -13.19
CA THR A 85 1.38 16.51 -14.04
C THR A 85 2.81 16.25 -14.51
N ASP A 86 3.55 15.42 -13.78
CA ASP A 86 4.93 15.07 -14.14
C ASP A 86 4.93 14.22 -15.42
N ARG A 87 5.76 14.62 -16.38
CA ARG A 87 5.84 14.03 -17.71
C ARG A 87 6.21 12.55 -17.70
N TYR A 88 6.98 12.14 -16.69
CA TYR A 88 7.45 10.76 -16.53
C TYR A 88 6.49 9.97 -15.61
N LEU A 89 6.13 10.52 -14.45
CA LEU A 89 5.29 9.85 -13.47
C LEU A 89 3.88 9.55 -13.96
N ARG A 90 3.26 10.45 -14.74
CA ARG A 90 1.88 10.29 -15.24
C ARG A 90 1.66 9.07 -16.13
N ARG A 91 2.75 8.44 -16.59
CA ARG A 91 2.70 7.22 -17.40
C ARG A 91 2.69 5.94 -16.55
N LEU A 92 2.83 6.07 -15.24
CA LEU A 92 2.87 4.94 -14.33
C LEU A 92 1.44 4.52 -13.96
N GLU A 93 1.06 3.35 -14.41
CA GLU A 93 -0.14 2.68 -13.94
C GLU A 93 0.16 2.02 -12.59
N ALA A 94 -0.04 2.78 -11.52
CA ALA A 94 0.29 2.34 -10.18
C ALA A 94 -0.69 2.90 -9.15
N LEU A 95 -0.75 2.25 -8.01
CA LEU A 95 -1.50 2.66 -6.84
C LEU A 95 -0.59 2.67 -5.61
N MET A 96 -0.80 3.62 -4.74
CA MET A 96 -0.12 3.70 -3.44
C MET A 96 -1.15 3.74 -2.33
N ALA A 97 -1.01 2.89 -1.32
CA ALA A 97 -1.74 2.97 -0.06
C ALA A 97 -0.83 3.60 1.00
N ILE A 98 -1.30 4.63 1.67
CA ILE A 98 -0.56 5.31 2.73
C ILE A 98 -1.41 5.47 3.97
N GLY A 99 -0.78 5.48 5.15
CA GLY A 99 -1.47 5.69 6.42
C GLY A 99 -0.57 6.23 7.51
N ASP A 100 -1.14 7.06 8.36
CA ASP A 100 -0.60 7.46 9.65
C ASP A 100 -1.55 7.04 10.76
N LYS A 101 -1.35 7.53 11.99
CA LYS A 101 -2.22 7.20 13.12
C LYS A 101 -3.66 7.68 12.97
N GLU A 102 -3.93 8.68 12.14
CA GLU A 102 -5.23 9.33 12.02
C GLU A 102 -5.96 8.97 10.73
N LYS A 103 -5.24 8.89 9.59
CA LYS A 103 -5.83 8.79 8.25
C LYS A 103 -5.14 7.76 7.37
N SER A 104 -5.90 7.29 6.38
CA SER A 104 -5.39 6.41 5.32
C SER A 104 -5.92 6.87 3.97
N PHE A 105 -5.08 6.77 2.93
CA PHE A 105 -5.43 7.16 1.57
C PHE A 105 -4.96 6.15 0.53
N ILE A 106 -5.71 6.08 -0.56
CA ILE A 106 -5.25 5.50 -1.83
C ILE A 106 -4.91 6.66 -2.77
N ILE A 107 -3.73 6.62 -3.36
CA ILE A 107 -3.27 7.60 -4.36
C ILE A 107 -3.06 6.86 -5.68
N SER A 108 -3.61 7.41 -6.77
CA SER A 108 -3.45 6.85 -8.11
C SER A 108 -2.60 7.73 -9.03
N GLY A 109 -2.06 7.14 -10.08
CA GLY A 109 -1.33 7.85 -11.13
C GLY A 109 -2.19 8.82 -11.95
N THR A 110 -3.52 8.71 -11.86
CA THR A 110 -4.48 9.64 -12.46
C THR A 110 -4.71 10.90 -11.63
N GLY A 111 -4.13 10.96 -10.43
CA GLY A 111 -4.23 12.11 -9.53
C GLY A 111 -5.35 12.02 -8.52
N ASP A 112 -5.97 10.84 -8.36
CA ASP A 112 -6.99 10.63 -7.34
C ASP A 112 -6.36 10.45 -5.97
N VAL A 113 -7.00 11.02 -4.96
CA VAL A 113 -6.73 10.78 -3.55
C VAL A 113 -8.03 10.37 -2.90
N LEU A 114 -8.12 9.10 -2.53
CA LEU A 114 -9.33 8.51 -1.97
C LEU A 114 -9.12 8.14 -0.50
N GLU A 115 -9.92 8.67 0.38
CA GLU A 115 -10.05 8.20 1.76
C GLU A 115 -11.09 7.07 1.79
N PRO A 116 -10.74 5.84 2.21
CA PRO A 116 -11.67 4.73 2.18
C PRO A 116 -12.78 4.89 3.24
N GLU A 117 -13.96 4.37 2.92
CA GLU A 117 -15.03 4.21 3.90
C GLU A 117 -14.75 2.97 4.77
N GLY A 118 -13.99 3.10 5.81
CA GLY A 118 -13.65 2.00 6.71
C GLY A 118 -12.14 1.84 6.91
N ASP A 119 -11.79 0.82 7.63
CA ASP A 119 -10.46 0.65 8.22
C ASP A 119 -9.52 -0.24 7.39
N VAL A 120 -9.90 -0.55 6.16
CA VAL A 120 -9.15 -1.47 5.30
C VAL A 120 -8.98 -0.92 3.88
N ILE A 121 -7.77 -1.01 3.36
CA ILE A 121 -7.43 -0.76 1.95
C ILE A 121 -6.85 -2.03 1.35
N GLY A 122 -7.26 -2.36 0.12
CA GLY A 122 -6.64 -3.41 -0.70
C GLY A 122 -6.34 -2.89 -2.09
N ILE A 123 -5.09 -3.01 -2.55
CA ILE A 123 -4.67 -2.56 -3.89
C ILE A 123 -3.77 -3.60 -4.57
N GLY A 124 -3.68 -3.50 -5.88
CA GLY A 124 -2.90 -4.40 -6.72
C GLY A 124 -3.69 -5.58 -7.25
N SER A 125 -3.03 -6.52 -7.93
CA SER A 125 -3.65 -7.65 -8.63
C SER A 125 -4.45 -8.60 -7.72
N GLY A 126 -3.97 -8.84 -6.51
CA GLY A 126 -4.69 -9.60 -5.47
C GLY A 126 -5.42 -8.72 -4.46
N GLY A 127 -5.42 -7.41 -4.66
CA GLY A 127 -5.94 -6.43 -3.70
C GLY A 127 -7.41 -6.63 -3.33
N ASN A 128 -8.25 -6.96 -4.30
CA ASN A 128 -9.68 -7.20 -4.05
C ASN A 128 -9.92 -8.44 -3.18
N TYR A 129 -9.11 -9.51 -3.33
CA TYR A 129 -9.20 -10.70 -2.49
C TYR A 129 -8.76 -10.39 -1.06
N ALA A 130 -7.64 -9.68 -0.92
CA ALA A 130 -7.15 -9.23 0.39
C ALA A 130 -8.14 -8.27 1.06
N LEU A 131 -8.73 -7.33 0.33
CA LEU A 131 -9.74 -6.40 0.83
C LEU A 131 -10.98 -7.14 1.33
N ALA A 132 -11.50 -8.08 0.55
CA ALA A 132 -12.68 -8.87 0.94
C ALA A 132 -12.42 -9.69 2.21
N ALA A 133 -11.27 -10.37 2.29
CA ALA A 133 -10.86 -11.11 3.47
C ALA A 133 -10.70 -10.21 4.70
N ALA A 134 -9.99 -9.09 4.56
CA ALA A 134 -9.78 -8.16 5.66
C ALA A 134 -11.08 -7.54 6.17
N LYS A 135 -12.03 -7.22 5.28
CA LYS A 135 -13.35 -6.71 5.70
C LYS A 135 -14.14 -7.69 6.57
N VAL A 136 -14.02 -8.99 6.32
CA VAL A 136 -14.66 -10.01 7.16
C VAL A 136 -13.90 -10.18 8.49
N LEU A 137 -12.57 -10.15 8.44
CA LEU A 137 -11.72 -10.40 9.59
C LEU A 137 -11.60 -9.22 10.57
N ILE A 138 -11.89 -8.00 10.11
CA ILE A 138 -11.72 -6.78 10.93
C ILE A 138 -12.59 -6.79 12.18
N ASP A 139 -13.77 -7.42 12.13
CA ASP A 139 -14.73 -7.53 13.22
C ASP A 139 -14.46 -8.72 14.15
N THR A 140 -13.37 -9.46 13.96
CA THR A 140 -12.96 -10.58 14.81
C THR A 140 -12.04 -10.11 15.94
N GLU A 141 -11.65 -11.03 16.84
CA GLU A 141 -10.68 -10.77 17.93
C GLU A 141 -9.21 -10.67 17.44
N LEU A 142 -8.97 -10.87 16.15
CA LEU A 142 -7.63 -10.79 15.58
C LEU A 142 -7.06 -9.36 15.63
N SER A 143 -5.76 -9.23 15.87
CA SER A 143 -5.05 -7.96 15.79
C SER A 143 -4.99 -7.43 14.35
N ALA A 144 -4.69 -6.14 14.18
CA ALA A 144 -4.52 -5.55 12.85
C ALA A 144 -3.48 -6.31 12.00
N GLU A 145 -2.38 -6.73 12.63
CA GLU A 145 -1.33 -7.50 11.97
C GLU A 145 -1.79 -8.88 11.54
N GLU A 146 -2.53 -9.59 12.39
CA GLU A 146 -3.08 -10.91 12.05
C GLU A 146 -4.12 -10.83 10.94
N VAL A 147 -4.97 -9.79 10.95
CA VAL A 147 -5.92 -9.51 9.85
C VAL A 147 -5.17 -9.30 8.55
N ALA A 148 -4.14 -8.44 8.55
CA ALA A 148 -3.36 -8.15 7.36
C ALA A 148 -2.65 -9.41 6.80
N LYS A 149 -2.03 -10.21 7.68
CA LYS A 149 -1.38 -11.47 7.29
C LYS A 149 -2.36 -12.46 6.65
N LYS A 150 -3.50 -12.69 7.30
CA LYS A 150 -4.53 -13.61 6.78
C LYS A 150 -5.12 -13.11 5.46
N ALA A 151 -5.30 -11.82 5.31
CA ALA A 151 -5.79 -11.23 4.07
C ALA A 151 -4.82 -11.43 2.89
N ILE A 152 -3.52 -11.25 3.10
CA ILE A 152 -2.50 -11.56 2.08
C ILE A 152 -2.47 -13.07 1.79
N GLN A 153 -2.58 -13.92 2.80
CA GLN A 153 -2.64 -15.37 2.60
C GLN A 153 -3.81 -15.77 1.71
N VAL A 154 -5.03 -15.30 2.00
CA VAL A 154 -6.21 -15.55 1.15
C VAL A 154 -5.97 -15.07 -0.29
N ALA A 155 -5.38 -13.88 -0.45
CA ALA A 155 -5.04 -13.39 -1.78
C ALA A 155 -4.01 -14.28 -2.49
N SER A 156 -3.04 -14.83 -1.76
CA SER A 156 -2.03 -15.74 -2.33
C SER A 156 -2.60 -17.10 -2.77
N ASP A 157 -3.66 -17.56 -2.11
CA ASP A 157 -4.34 -18.80 -2.45
C ASP A 157 -5.20 -18.69 -3.74
N ILE A 158 -5.54 -17.45 -4.14
CA ILE A 158 -6.45 -17.19 -5.26
C ILE A 158 -5.73 -16.54 -6.44
N CYS A 159 -4.85 -15.56 -6.18
CA CYS A 159 -4.20 -14.76 -7.20
C CYS A 159 -2.83 -15.33 -7.57
N VAL A 160 -2.67 -15.74 -8.81
CA VAL A 160 -1.41 -16.31 -9.34
C VAL A 160 -0.20 -15.34 -9.28
N PHE A 161 -0.46 -14.06 -9.11
CA PHE A 161 0.56 -13.02 -8.99
C PHE A 161 0.91 -12.62 -7.54
N THR A 162 0.41 -13.37 -6.58
CA THR A 162 0.57 -13.10 -5.15
C THR A 162 1.16 -14.33 -4.48
N ASN A 163 2.22 -14.17 -3.70
CA ASN A 163 2.77 -15.25 -2.88
C ASN A 163 2.58 -14.97 -1.38
N ASN A 164 2.95 -15.92 -0.55
CA ASN A 164 2.82 -15.86 0.91
C ASN A 164 4.11 -15.43 1.62
N ASN A 165 5.06 -14.81 0.91
CA ASN A 165 6.24 -14.18 1.52
C ASN A 165 5.87 -12.76 1.97
N ILE A 166 5.27 -12.65 3.14
CA ILE A 166 4.62 -11.43 3.61
C ILE A 166 5.65 -10.46 4.22
N GLN A 167 5.62 -9.21 3.77
CA GLN A 167 6.35 -8.09 4.36
C GLN A 167 5.37 -7.17 5.07
N ILE A 168 5.75 -6.64 6.23
CA ILE A 168 4.86 -5.84 7.08
C ILE A 168 5.60 -4.62 7.60
N GLU A 169 4.89 -3.49 7.62
CA GLU A 169 5.22 -2.30 8.40
C GLU A 169 4.04 -1.94 9.31
N LYS A 170 4.36 -1.47 10.51
CA LYS A 170 3.37 -1.15 11.56
C LYS A 170 3.75 0.14 12.29
N ILE A 171 2.73 0.92 12.60
CA ILE A 171 2.80 2.10 13.47
C ILE A 171 1.70 2.07 14.53
#